data_33098c6f2e4fb10cb05bc3110e24f029
#
_entry.id   33098c6f2e4fb10cb05bc3110e24f029
#
_cell.length_a   1.000
_cell.length_b   1.000
_cell.length_c   1.000
_cell.angle_alpha   90.00
_cell.angle_beta   90.00
_cell.angle_gamma   90.00
#
_symmetry.space_group_name_H-M   'P 1'
#
loop_
_entity.id
_entity.type
_entity.pdbx_description
1 polymer ?
#
loop_
_entity_poly.entity_id
_entity_poly.type
_entity_poly.pdbx_seq_one_letter_code
_entity_poly.pdbx_strand_id
1 'polypeptide(L)'
;MEDNFLMISFENTHTAMRVERLLEPHMPVATMATLRAVTQSCGISLRLPTQAYEQARQLVAQSGINPALYAIYLVDSNKNVMVLSQ
;
A
#
# COMPACT_ATOMS: atom_id res chain seq x y z
N MET A 1 -12.52 -14.59 -11.09
CA MET A 1 -12.51 -13.48 -10.14
C MET A 1 -11.11 -13.35 -9.56
N GLU A 2 -10.58 -12.12 -9.58
CA GLU A 2 -9.24 -11.91 -9.08
C GLU A 2 -9.23 -11.73 -7.58
N ASP A 3 -8.35 -12.45 -6.92
CA ASP A 3 -8.13 -12.29 -5.49
C ASP A 3 -6.86 -11.50 -5.21
N ASN A 4 -6.23 -10.96 -6.26
CA ASN A 4 -5.03 -10.15 -6.11
C ASN A 4 -5.39 -8.75 -5.63
N PHE A 5 -4.50 -8.17 -4.83
CA PHE A 5 -4.69 -6.80 -4.38
C PHE A 5 -3.33 -6.14 -4.16
N LEU A 6 -3.34 -4.83 -4.07
CA LEU A 6 -2.14 -4.08 -3.69
C LEU A 6 -2.14 -3.88 -2.18
N MET A 7 -0.95 -4.00 -1.60
CA MET A 7 -0.75 -3.71 -0.19
C MET A 7 0.37 -2.67 -0.09
N ILE A 8 0.08 -1.56 0.57
CA ILE A 8 1.11 -0.55 0.86
C ILE A 8 1.46 -0.66 2.33
N SER A 9 2.72 -1.01 2.62
CA SER A 9 3.22 -1.06 3.99
C SER A 9 3.91 0.26 4.34
N PHE A 10 3.99 0.56 5.63
CA PHE A 10 4.53 1.83 6.12
C PHE A 10 5.44 1.60 7.31
N GLU A 11 6.44 2.49 7.46
CA GLU A 11 7.35 2.45 8.60
C GLU A 11 6.69 2.97 9.88
N ASN A 12 5.66 3.81 9.74
CA ASN A 12 4.95 4.34 10.91
C ASN A 12 3.47 4.56 10.59
N THR A 13 2.67 4.59 11.64
CA THR A 13 1.21 4.73 11.52
C THR A 13 0.80 6.10 10.97
N HIS A 14 1.56 7.14 11.32
CA HIS A 14 1.25 8.48 10.84
C HIS A 14 1.28 8.56 9.31
N THR A 15 2.31 7.97 8.70
CA THR A 15 2.41 7.93 7.24
C THR A 15 1.27 7.12 6.63
N ALA A 16 0.90 6.00 7.25
CA ALA A 16 -0.22 5.18 6.78
C ALA A 16 -1.51 6.00 6.73
N MET A 17 -1.80 6.75 7.79
CA MET A 17 -3.00 7.57 7.85
C MET A 17 -2.97 8.71 6.82
N ARG A 18 -1.80 9.29 6.61
CA ARG A 18 -1.64 10.36 5.61
C ARG A 18 -1.94 9.85 4.21
N VAL A 19 -1.40 8.69 3.86
CA VAL A 19 -1.61 8.11 2.54
C VAL A 19 -3.06 7.65 2.37
N GLU A 20 -3.66 7.12 3.41
CA GLU A 20 -5.07 6.76 3.37
C GLU A 20 -5.94 7.96 2.98
N ARG A 21 -5.75 9.08 3.64
CA ARG A 21 -6.50 10.31 3.34
C ARG A 21 -6.24 10.81 1.93
N LEU A 22 -5.00 10.68 1.48
CA LEU A 22 -4.61 11.11 0.15
C LEU A 22 -5.31 10.30 -0.94
N LEU A 23 -5.44 8.99 -0.75
CA LEU A 23 -5.96 8.09 -1.77
C LEU A 23 -7.48 7.92 -1.74
N GLU A 24 -8.10 8.08 -0.59
CA GLU A 24 -9.54 7.83 -0.42
C GLU A 24 -10.43 8.55 -1.44
N PRO A 25 -10.19 9.81 -1.80
CA PRO A 25 -11.04 10.49 -2.79
C PRO A 25 -10.92 9.92 -4.20
N HIS A 26 -9.91 9.12 -4.47
CA HIS A 26 -9.60 8.67 -5.83
C HIS A 26 -9.88 7.19 -6.06
N MET A 27 -9.88 6.36 -5.01
CA MET A 27 -9.98 4.92 -5.17
C MET A 27 -10.44 4.27 -3.86
N PRO A 28 -10.97 3.03 -3.92
CA PRO A 28 -11.29 2.30 -2.69
C PRO A 28 -10.01 2.00 -1.91
N VAL A 29 -10.01 2.31 -0.62
CA VAL A 29 -8.86 2.07 0.26
C VAL A 29 -9.40 1.43 1.53
N ALA A 30 -8.78 0.32 1.94
CA ALA A 30 -9.12 -0.34 3.19
C ALA A 30 -7.84 -0.57 4.00
N THR A 31 -7.96 -0.54 5.33
CA THR A 31 -6.83 -0.88 6.18
C THR A 31 -6.77 -2.38 6.38
N MET A 32 -5.56 -2.89 6.59
CA MET A 32 -5.34 -4.30 6.87
C MET A 32 -4.10 -4.48 7.73
N ALA A 33 -4.00 -5.63 8.40
CA ALA A 33 -2.76 -6.00 9.07
C ALA A 33 -1.71 -6.32 8.00
N THR A 34 -0.48 -5.85 8.22
CA THR A 34 0.62 -6.15 7.30
C THR A 34 0.92 -7.65 7.31
N LEU A 35 1.07 -8.24 6.12
CA LEU A 35 1.35 -9.67 6.01
C LEU A 35 2.74 -9.98 6.56
N ARG A 36 2.91 -11.22 7.06
CA ARG A 36 4.15 -11.64 7.72
C ARG A 36 5.37 -11.61 6.79
N ALA A 37 5.15 -11.71 5.48
CA ALA A 37 6.25 -11.64 4.51
C ALA A 37 6.94 -10.28 4.54
N VAL A 38 6.28 -9.23 5.06
CA VAL A 38 6.83 -7.89 5.18
C VAL A 38 7.15 -7.66 6.64
N THR A 39 8.45 -7.62 6.97
CA THR A 39 8.90 -7.57 8.37
C THR A 39 9.14 -6.15 8.89
N GLN A 40 9.44 -5.20 8.01
CA GLN A 40 9.69 -3.81 8.42
C GLN A 40 8.45 -2.97 8.15
N SER A 41 7.65 -2.80 9.20
CA SER A 41 6.36 -2.14 9.06
C SER A 41 5.85 -1.74 10.44
N CYS A 42 4.95 -0.76 10.46
CA CYS A 42 4.24 -0.39 11.68
C CYS A 42 3.11 -1.38 12.02
N GLY A 43 2.91 -2.40 11.20
CA GLY A 43 1.88 -3.40 11.41
C GLY A 43 0.57 -3.09 10.70
N ILE A 44 0.39 -1.88 10.19
CA ILE A 44 -0.81 -1.47 9.46
C ILE A 44 -0.44 -1.21 8.02
N SER A 45 -1.23 -1.74 7.10
CA SER A 45 -1.06 -1.52 5.66
C SER A 45 -2.37 -1.07 5.06
N LEU A 46 -2.31 -0.57 3.83
CA LEU A 46 -3.49 -0.22 3.04
C LEU A 46 -3.69 -1.24 1.94
N ARG A 47 -4.95 -1.58 1.69
CA ARG A 47 -5.33 -2.49 0.63
C ARG A 47 -6.04 -1.73 -0.47
N LEU A 48 -5.61 -1.93 -1.71
CA LEU A 48 -6.14 -1.25 -2.89
C LEU A 48 -6.41 -2.28 -3.99
N PRO A 49 -7.31 -1.97 -4.93
CA PRO A 49 -7.46 -2.83 -6.12
C PRO A 49 -6.21 -2.72 -7.01
N THR A 50 -5.89 -3.80 -7.71
CA THR A 50 -4.67 -3.87 -8.52
C THR A 50 -4.65 -2.82 -9.64
N GLN A 51 -5.79 -2.49 -10.21
CA GLN A 51 -5.86 -1.51 -11.29
C GLN A 51 -5.57 -0.08 -10.83
N ALA A 52 -5.53 0.16 -9.53
CA ALA A 52 -5.23 1.49 -8.99
C ALA A 52 -3.73 1.75 -8.84
N TYR A 53 -2.87 0.81 -9.20
CA TYR A 53 -1.44 0.92 -8.93
C TYR A 53 -0.82 2.21 -9.47
N GLU A 54 -1.00 2.49 -10.75
CA GLU A 54 -0.38 3.67 -11.38
C GLU A 54 -0.86 4.97 -10.73
N GLN A 55 -2.17 5.07 -10.50
CA GLN A 55 -2.72 6.27 -9.88
C GLN A 55 -2.22 6.44 -8.44
N ALA A 56 -2.24 5.37 -7.67
CA ALA A 56 -1.77 5.41 -6.28
C ALA A 56 -0.28 5.78 -6.22
N ARG A 57 0.53 5.15 -7.07
CA ARG A 57 1.96 5.42 -7.12
C ARG A 57 2.25 6.88 -7.42
N GLN A 58 1.54 7.45 -8.40
CA GLN A 58 1.74 8.84 -8.78
C GLN A 58 1.31 9.81 -7.69
N LEU A 59 0.15 9.55 -7.07
CA LEU A 59 -0.35 10.42 -6.01
C LEU A 59 0.61 10.45 -4.82
N VAL A 60 1.11 9.29 -4.40
CA VAL A 60 2.04 9.22 -3.27
C VAL A 60 3.37 9.87 -3.64
N ALA A 61 3.87 9.64 -4.85
CA ALA A 61 5.12 10.24 -5.29
C ALA A 61 5.04 11.77 -5.33
N GLN A 62 3.88 12.31 -5.71
CA GLN A 62 3.69 13.75 -5.80
C GLN A 62 3.43 14.42 -4.45
N SER A 63 3.13 13.64 -3.42
CA SER A 63 2.76 14.17 -2.11
C SER A 63 3.94 14.69 -1.31
N GLY A 64 5.17 14.37 -1.71
CA GLY A 64 6.36 14.73 -0.96
C GLY A 64 6.68 13.77 0.18
N ILE A 65 5.95 12.67 0.32
CA ILE A 65 6.24 11.68 1.35
C ILE A 65 7.56 10.96 0.99
N ASN A 66 8.43 10.82 1.98
CA ASN A 66 9.72 10.15 1.79
C ASN A 66 9.50 8.70 1.33
N PRO A 67 10.04 8.30 0.16
CA PRO A 67 9.85 6.94 -0.35
C PRO A 67 10.38 5.84 0.57
N ALA A 68 11.30 6.17 1.48
CA ALA A 68 11.81 5.20 2.44
C ALA A 68 10.76 4.80 3.48
N LEU A 69 9.65 5.54 3.59
CA LEU A 69 8.63 5.30 4.59
C LEU A 69 7.53 4.36 4.14
N TYR A 70 7.53 3.94 2.87
CA TYR A 70 6.48 3.04 2.37
C TYR A 70 7.02 2.11 1.30
N ALA A 71 6.27 1.03 1.04
CA ALA A 71 6.55 0.12 -0.07
C ALA A 71 5.23 -0.42 -0.60
N ILE A 72 5.14 -0.60 -1.90
CA ILE A 72 3.94 -1.09 -2.57
C ILE A 72 4.19 -2.51 -3.06
N TYR A 73 3.29 -3.41 -2.72
CA TYR A 73 3.39 -4.83 -3.05
C TYR A 73 2.16 -5.30 -3.80
N LEU A 74 2.35 -6.29 -4.66
CA LEU A 74 1.26 -7.08 -5.21
C LEU A 74 1.13 -8.35 -4.37
N VAL A 75 -0.08 -8.62 -3.91
CA VAL A 75 -0.37 -9.83 -3.14
C VAL A 75 -1.33 -10.67 -3.97
N ASP A 76 -0.96 -11.93 -4.23
CA ASP A 76 -1.81 -12.81 -5.03
C ASP A 76 -2.75 -13.64 -4.15
N SER A 77 -3.56 -14.49 -4.80
CA SER A 77 -4.57 -15.30 -4.11
C SER A 77 -3.96 -16.28 -3.12
N ASN A 78 -2.70 -16.63 -3.29
CA ASN A 78 -1.96 -17.54 -2.40
C ASN A 78 -1.19 -16.79 -1.31
N LYS A 79 -1.39 -15.49 -1.20
CA LYS A 79 -0.69 -14.61 -0.24
C LYS A 79 0.79 -14.46 -0.53
N ASN A 80 1.22 -14.74 -1.76
CA ASN A 80 2.58 -14.42 -2.20
C ASN A 80 2.69 -12.93 -2.40
N VAL A 81 3.80 -12.34 -1.95
CA VAL A 81 4.00 -10.90 -1.93
C VAL A 81 5.14 -10.55 -2.88
N MET A 82 4.88 -9.62 -3.80
CA MET A 82 5.87 -9.15 -4.77
C MET A 82 6.02 -7.65 -4.64
N VAL A 83 7.26 -7.18 -4.48
CA VAL A 83 7.54 -5.75 -4.40
C VAL A 83 7.34 -5.11 -5.76
N LEU A 84 6.50 -4.09 -5.84
CA LEU A 84 6.30 -3.32 -7.06
C LEU A 84 7.02 -1.98 -7.01
N SER A 85 7.09 -1.37 -5.82
CA SER A 85 7.66 -0.05 -5.67
C SER A 85 8.13 0.14 -4.24
N GLN A 86 9.24 0.80 -4.05
CA GLN A 86 9.78 1.15 -2.75
C GLN A 86 10.02 2.64 -2.65
#